data_ce060e7184fc465fe0b9ce214af49b11
#
_entry.id   ce060e7184fc465fe0b9ce214af49b11
#
_cell.length_a   1.000
_cell.length_b   1.000
_cell.length_c   1.000
_cell.angle_alpha   90.00
_cell.angle_beta   90.00
_cell.angle_gamma   90.00
#
_symmetry.space_group_name_H-M   'P 1'
#
loop_
_entity.id
_entity.type
_entity.pdbx_description
1 polymer ?
#
loop_
_entity_poly.entity_id
_entity_poly.type
_entity_poly.pdbx_seq_one_letter_code
_entity_poly.pdbx_strand_id
1 'polypeptide(L)'
;MLAKEGLSTPRAGGARQALSALLVAYGSCISERTRLLNQLQALHTTAPVALRERVGPPNGRKLVARLHRMRARQGAPEAEQLIFAVLRDLARRARELGRRAEAYKRELSHLIGSLDPTLLDEPGVGPISAAKLLACDPQRLKGEAAFARCNGTAPKPASSGQTIRHRLSRGGDRQANNALHTIARIRARHNEQTRAYLDRRISEGKTPREAMRALKRHLSRSLYKRLITVPLT
;
A
#
# COMPACT_ATOMS: atom_id res chain seq x y z
N MET A 1 -8.59 40.80 -23.31
CA MET A 1 -8.28 39.51 -22.64
C MET A 1 -9.20 39.38 -21.43
N LEU A 2 -10.26 38.59 -21.54
CA LEU A 2 -11.16 38.31 -20.40
C LEU A 2 -10.43 37.33 -19.48
N ALA A 3 -9.97 37.78 -18.32
CA ALA A 3 -9.54 36.93 -17.24
C ALA A 3 -10.73 36.04 -16.84
N LYS A 4 -10.64 34.75 -17.11
CA LYS A 4 -11.61 33.74 -16.65
C LYS A 4 -11.42 33.57 -15.13
N GLU A 5 -12.01 34.47 -14.34
CA GLU A 5 -12.17 34.30 -12.90
C GLU A 5 -13.01 33.04 -12.66
N GLY A 6 -12.50 32.08 -11.92
CA GLY A 6 -13.23 30.89 -11.48
C GLY A 6 -12.80 29.54 -12.06
N LEU A 7 -11.77 29.48 -12.88
CA LEU A 7 -11.20 28.18 -13.27
C LEU A 7 -10.41 27.58 -12.10
N SER A 8 -10.71 26.31 -11.79
CA SER A 8 -9.92 25.57 -10.81
C SER A 8 -8.46 25.46 -11.27
N THR A 9 -7.52 25.81 -10.41
CA THR A 9 -6.08 25.64 -10.68
C THR A 9 -5.77 24.21 -11.11
N PRO A 10 -5.00 24.00 -12.18
CA PRO A 10 -4.62 22.67 -12.63
C PRO A 10 -3.97 21.86 -11.51
N ARG A 11 -4.20 20.55 -11.48
CA ARG A 11 -3.53 19.63 -10.55
C ARG A 11 -2.13 19.24 -11.02
N ALA A 12 -1.65 19.81 -12.11
CA ALA A 12 -0.35 19.50 -12.70
C ALA A 12 0.76 20.30 -12.02
N GLY A 13 1.90 19.65 -11.83
CA GLY A 13 3.13 20.25 -11.29
C GLY A 13 3.41 19.92 -9.83
N GLY A 14 4.58 20.29 -9.38
CA GLY A 14 5.04 20.19 -8.00
C GLY A 14 5.25 18.78 -7.43
N ALA A 15 5.52 18.76 -6.15
CA ALA A 15 5.84 17.55 -5.40
C ALA A 15 4.70 16.52 -5.42
N ARG A 16 3.43 16.97 -5.41
CA ARG A 16 2.26 16.07 -5.47
C ARG A 16 2.26 15.21 -6.74
N GLN A 17 2.59 15.78 -7.90
CA GLN A 17 2.65 15.03 -9.15
C GLN A 17 3.79 14.02 -9.13
N ALA A 18 4.96 14.40 -8.60
CA ALA A 18 6.09 13.50 -8.42
C ALA A 18 5.73 12.32 -7.50
N LEU A 19 5.09 12.58 -6.35
CA LEU A 19 4.60 11.53 -5.45
C LEU A 19 3.62 10.58 -6.16
N SER A 20 2.69 11.12 -6.96
CA SER A 20 1.73 10.31 -7.71
C SER A 20 2.41 9.44 -8.76
N ALA A 21 3.37 9.96 -9.51
CA ALA A 21 4.14 9.21 -10.50
C ALA A 21 4.96 8.08 -9.87
N LEU A 22 5.66 8.37 -8.77
CA LEU A 22 6.41 7.36 -8.02
C LEU A 22 5.51 6.26 -7.44
N LEU A 23 4.31 6.62 -6.95
CA LEU A 23 3.33 5.63 -6.46
C LEU A 23 2.82 4.72 -7.57
N VAL A 24 2.57 5.25 -8.78
CA VAL A 24 2.18 4.45 -9.94
C VAL A 24 3.29 3.47 -10.31
N ALA A 25 4.53 3.95 -10.44
CA ALA A 25 5.68 3.11 -10.77
C ALA A 25 5.93 2.03 -9.69
N TYR A 26 5.89 2.40 -8.42
CA TYR A 26 5.97 1.46 -7.30
C TYR A 26 4.86 0.41 -7.36
N GLY A 27 3.61 0.83 -7.55
CA GLY A 27 2.45 -0.06 -7.60
C GLY A 27 2.52 -1.05 -8.76
N SER A 28 2.98 -0.61 -9.94
CA SER A 28 3.22 -1.47 -11.11
C SER A 28 4.26 -2.55 -10.79
N CYS A 29 5.41 -2.17 -10.24
CA CYS A 29 6.44 -3.13 -9.83
C CYS A 29 5.92 -4.18 -8.85
N ILE A 30 5.13 -3.78 -7.85
CA ILE A 30 4.56 -4.69 -6.85
C ILE A 30 3.55 -5.65 -7.48
N SER A 31 2.63 -5.16 -8.33
CA SER A 31 1.60 -5.98 -8.97
C SER A 31 2.20 -6.98 -9.96
N GLU A 32 3.13 -6.53 -10.80
CA GLU A 32 3.83 -7.39 -11.75
C GLU A 32 4.67 -8.45 -11.04
N ARG A 33 5.40 -8.05 -9.99
CA ARG A 33 6.18 -8.98 -9.17
C ARG A 33 5.28 -10.05 -8.54
N THR A 34 4.12 -9.68 -8.02
CA THR A 34 3.16 -10.62 -7.43
C THR A 34 2.68 -11.62 -8.47
N ARG A 35 2.35 -11.16 -9.69
CA ARG A 35 1.95 -12.01 -10.80
C ARG A 35 3.06 -13.02 -11.17
N LEU A 36 4.32 -12.55 -11.29
CA LEU A 36 5.46 -13.42 -11.58
C LEU A 36 5.69 -14.45 -10.47
N LEU A 37 5.56 -14.09 -9.21
CA LEU A 37 5.70 -15.02 -8.09
C LEU A 37 4.61 -16.10 -8.10
N ASN A 38 3.37 -15.74 -8.44
CA ASN A 38 2.29 -16.71 -8.58
C ASN A 38 2.52 -17.66 -9.76
N GLN A 39 2.95 -17.15 -10.92
CA GLN A 39 3.34 -17.96 -12.08
C GLN A 39 4.51 -18.90 -11.74
N LEU A 40 5.53 -18.39 -11.08
CA LEU A 40 6.68 -19.16 -10.62
C LEU A 40 6.27 -20.31 -9.70
N GLN A 41 5.37 -20.05 -8.75
CA GLN A 41 4.86 -21.05 -7.83
C GLN A 41 4.02 -22.11 -8.56
N ALA A 42 3.16 -21.72 -9.49
CA ALA A 42 2.35 -22.63 -10.30
C ALA A 42 3.24 -23.57 -11.14
N LEU A 43 4.20 -23.02 -11.88
CA LEU A 43 5.14 -23.81 -12.68
C LEU A 43 6.02 -24.72 -11.82
N HIS A 44 6.48 -24.26 -10.67
CA HIS A 44 7.23 -25.10 -9.75
C HIS A 44 6.40 -26.29 -9.26
N THR A 45 5.12 -26.08 -8.94
CA THR A 45 4.22 -27.12 -8.43
C THR A 45 3.98 -28.24 -9.47
N THR A 46 3.94 -27.88 -10.75
CA THR A 46 3.72 -28.85 -11.87
C THR A 46 5.02 -29.38 -12.48
N ALA A 47 6.19 -28.92 -12.02
CA ALA A 47 7.49 -29.36 -12.53
C ALA A 47 7.78 -30.83 -12.18
N PRO A 48 8.68 -31.52 -12.92
CA PRO A 48 9.13 -32.87 -12.60
C PRO A 48 9.60 -33.00 -11.14
N VAL A 49 9.34 -34.17 -10.54
CA VAL A 49 9.65 -34.43 -9.11
C VAL A 49 11.12 -34.14 -8.80
N ALA A 50 12.04 -34.65 -9.60
CA ALA A 50 13.47 -34.41 -9.43
C ALA A 50 13.87 -32.94 -9.42
N LEU A 51 13.21 -32.10 -10.28
CA LEU A 51 13.43 -30.68 -10.30
C LEU A 51 12.84 -29.99 -9.07
N ARG A 52 11.64 -30.38 -8.63
CA ARG A 52 10.99 -29.83 -7.42
C ARG A 52 11.81 -30.11 -6.15
N GLU A 53 12.28 -31.31 -5.99
CA GLU A 53 13.12 -31.72 -4.85
C GLU A 53 14.43 -30.92 -4.83
N ARG A 54 15.08 -30.79 -5.97
CA ARG A 54 16.31 -30.00 -6.12
C ARG A 54 16.10 -28.51 -5.81
N VAL A 55 15.01 -27.92 -6.28
CA VAL A 55 14.68 -26.51 -6.05
C VAL A 55 14.16 -26.28 -4.64
N GLY A 56 13.52 -27.29 -4.04
CA GLY A 56 12.94 -27.22 -2.69
C GLY A 56 11.58 -26.49 -2.63
N PRO A 57 11.01 -26.31 -1.43
CA PRO A 57 9.61 -25.92 -1.26
C PRO A 57 9.27 -24.56 -1.88
N PRO A 58 8.00 -24.36 -2.37
CA PRO A 58 7.54 -23.17 -3.07
C PRO A 58 7.30 -21.98 -2.12
N ASN A 59 8.35 -21.48 -1.49
CA ASN A 59 8.28 -20.33 -0.60
C ASN A 59 8.75 -19.07 -1.35
N GLY A 60 7.82 -18.23 -1.79
CA GLY A 60 7.99 -17.08 -2.67
C GLY A 60 9.38 -16.41 -2.69
N ARG A 61 9.78 -15.68 -1.65
CA ARG A 61 11.10 -15.00 -1.62
C ARG A 61 12.27 -15.98 -1.56
N LYS A 62 12.14 -17.07 -0.81
CA LYS A 62 13.19 -18.08 -0.68
C LYS A 62 13.36 -18.85 -1.99
N LEU A 63 12.26 -19.15 -2.70
CA LEU A 63 12.28 -19.77 -4.01
C LEU A 63 13.03 -18.92 -5.04
N VAL A 64 12.74 -17.63 -5.12
CA VAL A 64 13.46 -16.67 -5.99
C VAL A 64 14.95 -16.66 -5.68
N ALA A 65 15.33 -16.59 -4.41
CA ALA A 65 16.73 -16.57 -4.00
C ALA A 65 17.48 -17.86 -4.36
N ARG A 66 16.82 -19.03 -4.20
CA ARG A 66 17.40 -20.34 -4.58
C ARG A 66 17.63 -20.42 -6.08
N LEU A 67 16.59 -20.18 -6.89
CA LEU A 67 16.67 -20.25 -8.35
C LEU A 67 17.73 -19.30 -8.92
N HIS A 68 17.93 -18.15 -8.29
CA HIS A 68 18.95 -17.19 -8.71
C HIS A 68 20.39 -17.77 -8.55
N ARG A 69 20.64 -18.57 -7.50
CA ARG A 69 21.95 -19.14 -7.20
C ARG A 69 22.22 -20.48 -7.93
N MET A 70 21.14 -21.16 -8.33
CA MET A 70 21.24 -22.51 -8.94
C MET A 70 21.72 -22.43 -10.38
N ARG A 71 22.44 -23.49 -10.81
CA ARG A 71 22.84 -23.73 -12.19
C ARG A 71 22.00 -24.87 -12.78
N ALA A 72 21.90 -24.93 -14.10
CA ALA A 72 21.29 -26.05 -14.77
C ALA A 72 22.07 -27.35 -14.42
N ARG A 73 21.36 -28.48 -14.31
CA ARG A 73 21.97 -29.78 -14.09
C ARG A 73 22.49 -30.27 -15.44
N GLN A 74 23.78 -30.61 -15.50
CA GLN A 74 24.35 -31.27 -16.68
C GLN A 74 23.73 -32.66 -16.86
N GLY A 75 23.42 -33.05 -18.10
CA GLY A 75 22.80 -34.36 -18.39
C GLY A 75 21.32 -34.50 -17.97
N ALA A 76 20.65 -33.43 -17.50
CA ALA A 76 19.21 -33.50 -17.27
C ALA A 76 18.45 -33.62 -18.62
N PRO A 77 17.24 -34.24 -18.64
CA PRO A 77 16.38 -34.24 -19.81
C PRO A 77 16.12 -32.85 -20.33
N GLU A 78 16.03 -32.68 -21.64
CA GLU A 78 15.82 -31.36 -22.28
C GLU A 78 14.61 -30.62 -21.72
N ALA A 79 13.49 -31.32 -21.54
CA ALA A 79 12.28 -30.75 -20.92
C ALA A 79 12.54 -30.19 -19.50
N GLU A 80 13.33 -30.88 -18.67
CA GLU A 80 13.69 -30.38 -17.34
C GLU A 80 14.57 -29.13 -17.43
N GLN A 81 15.51 -29.11 -18.38
CA GLN A 81 16.38 -27.95 -18.60
C GLN A 81 15.57 -26.71 -19.04
N LEU A 82 14.62 -26.87 -19.96
CA LEU A 82 13.74 -25.80 -20.42
C LEU A 82 12.85 -25.26 -19.28
N ILE A 83 12.22 -26.14 -18.49
CA ILE A 83 11.43 -25.74 -17.33
C ILE A 83 12.29 -24.98 -16.31
N PHE A 84 13.49 -25.47 -16.02
CA PHE A 84 14.41 -24.80 -15.12
C PHE A 84 14.82 -23.40 -15.63
N ALA A 85 15.08 -23.27 -16.92
CA ALA A 85 15.43 -22.00 -17.55
C ALA A 85 14.29 -20.97 -17.39
N VAL A 86 13.04 -21.39 -17.63
CA VAL A 86 11.85 -20.53 -17.43
C VAL A 86 11.68 -20.14 -15.98
N LEU A 87 11.78 -21.09 -15.04
CA LEU A 87 11.69 -20.80 -13.60
C LEU A 87 12.75 -19.77 -13.18
N ARG A 88 13.97 -19.92 -13.68
CA ARG A 88 15.07 -19.00 -13.40
C ARG A 88 14.85 -17.61 -14.00
N ASP A 89 14.29 -17.50 -15.20
CA ASP A 89 13.96 -16.22 -15.82
C ASP A 89 12.87 -15.49 -15.03
N LEU A 90 11.78 -16.17 -14.68
CA LEU A 90 10.73 -15.58 -13.83
C LEU A 90 11.27 -15.10 -12.48
N ALA A 91 12.15 -15.88 -11.86
CA ALA A 91 12.79 -15.52 -10.60
C ALA A 91 13.69 -14.27 -10.75
N ARG A 92 14.47 -14.17 -11.83
CA ARG A 92 15.30 -13.01 -12.15
C ARG A 92 14.46 -11.74 -12.32
N ARG A 93 13.40 -11.82 -13.10
CA ARG A 93 12.46 -10.71 -13.34
C ARG A 93 11.76 -10.27 -12.05
N ALA A 94 11.27 -11.24 -11.25
CA ALA A 94 10.64 -10.94 -9.96
C ALA A 94 11.61 -10.25 -8.99
N ARG A 95 12.89 -10.63 -8.99
CA ARG A 95 13.93 -9.98 -8.18
C ARG A 95 14.19 -8.55 -8.65
N GLU A 96 14.31 -8.34 -9.96
CA GLU A 96 14.53 -7.00 -10.54
C GLU A 96 13.39 -6.04 -10.21
N LEU A 97 12.14 -6.48 -10.36
CA LEU A 97 10.98 -5.68 -9.96
C LEU A 97 10.98 -5.35 -8.46
N GLY A 98 11.46 -6.30 -7.63
CA GLY A 98 11.65 -6.05 -6.20
C GLY A 98 12.68 -4.95 -5.92
N ARG A 99 13.81 -4.94 -6.63
CA ARG A 99 14.83 -3.88 -6.51
C ARG A 99 14.30 -2.52 -6.95
N ARG A 100 13.58 -2.47 -8.07
CA ARG A 100 12.95 -1.23 -8.57
C ARG A 100 11.92 -0.69 -7.59
N ALA A 101 11.08 -1.55 -7.02
CA ALA A 101 10.11 -1.14 -6.00
C ALA A 101 10.80 -0.53 -4.77
N GLU A 102 11.90 -1.12 -4.29
CA GLU A 102 12.67 -0.54 -3.18
C GLU A 102 13.37 0.77 -3.55
N ALA A 103 13.79 0.94 -4.80
CA ALA A 103 14.31 2.22 -5.29
C ALA A 103 13.23 3.31 -5.25
N TYR A 104 12.06 3.07 -5.83
CA TYR A 104 10.94 4.02 -5.78
C TYR A 104 10.50 4.34 -4.36
N LYS A 105 10.53 3.37 -3.45
CA LYS A 105 10.23 3.60 -2.04
C LYS A 105 11.26 4.53 -1.38
N ARG A 106 12.54 4.41 -1.73
CA ARG A 106 13.57 5.34 -1.23
C ARG A 106 13.37 6.76 -1.77
N GLU A 107 13.06 6.89 -3.07
CA GLU A 107 12.74 8.20 -3.67
C GLU A 107 11.52 8.84 -3.00
N LEU A 108 10.48 8.06 -2.74
CA LEU A 108 9.31 8.53 -1.97
C LEU A 108 9.71 8.98 -0.56
N SER A 109 10.57 8.22 0.12
CA SER A 109 11.04 8.58 1.47
C SER A 109 11.84 9.89 1.45
N HIS A 110 12.73 10.05 0.48
CA HIS A 110 13.53 11.25 0.29
C HIS A 110 12.64 12.47 0.01
N LEU A 111 11.74 12.36 -0.96
CA LEU A 111 10.84 13.45 -1.33
C LEU A 111 9.92 13.86 -0.17
N ILE A 112 9.38 12.90 0.59
CA ILE A 112 8.55 13.21 1.77
C ILE A 112 9.41 13.86 2.85
N GLY A 113 10.63 13.37 3.09
CA GLY A 113 11.55 13.96 4.07
C GLY A 113 11.95 15.39 3.75
N SER A 114 12.04 15.77 2.45
CA SER A 114 12.27 17.15 2.03
C SER A 114 11.07 18.07 2.19
N LEU A 115 9.85 17.49 2.15
CA LEU A 115 8.59 18.25 2.31
C LEU A 115 8.20 18.43 3.79
N ASP A 116 8.29 17.38 4.57
CA ASP A 116 8.05 17.35 6.01
C ASP A 116 8.87 16.22 6.65
N PRO A 117 10.03 16.55 7.25
CA PRO A 117 10.90 15.55 7.90
C PRO A 117 10.20 14.78 9.01
N THR A 118 9.21 15.37 9.67
CA THR A 118 8.55 14.81 10.84
C THR A 118 7.34 13.94 10.51
N LEU A 119 6.89 13.92 9.26
CA LEU A 119 5.72 13.12 8.86
C LEU A 119 5.99 11.60 8.95
N LEU A 120 7.23 11.19 8.69
CA LEU A 120 7.63 9.79 8.76
C LEU A 120 7.87 9.30 10.21
N ASP A 121 8.01 10.24 11.16
CA ASP A 121 8.12 9.92 12.60
C ASP A 121 6.78 9.58 13.24
N GLU A 122 5.68 9.90 12.54
CA GLU A 122 4.34 9.54 13.02
C GLU A 122 4.17 8.02 13.11
N PRO A 123 3.71 7.48 14.26
CA PRO A 123 3.57 6.04 14.45
C PRO A 123 2.75 5.37 13.35
N GLY A 124 3.34 4.39 12.68
CA GLY A 124 2.70 3.62 11.62
C GLY A 124 2.63 4.30 10.26
N VAL A 125 3.14 5.51 10.12
CA VAL A 125 3.24 6.22 8.83
C VAL A 125 4.58 5.88 8.17
N GLY A 126 4.52 5.13 7.07
CA GLY A 126 5.68 4.86 6.23
C GLY A 126 5.60 5.62 4.91
N PRO A 127 6.68 5.63 4.10
CA PRO A 127 6.76 6.42 2.87
C PRO A 127 5.60 6.21 1.91
N ILE A 128 5.17 4.96 1.71
CA ILE A 128 4.04 4.63 0.82
C ILE A 128 2.72 5.16 1.37
N SER A 129 2.50 5.07 2.69
CA SER A 129 1.27 5.57 3.31
C SER A 129 1.22 7.09 3.31
N ALA A 130 2.31 7.76 3.62
CA ALA A 130 2.44 9.21 3.55
C ALA A 130 2.19 9.72 2.13
N ALA A 131 2.88 9.15 1.13
CA ALA A 131 2.71 9.53 -0.27
C ALA A 131 1.25 9.39 -0.75
N LYS A 132 0.57 8.29 -0.40
CA LYS A 132 -0.84 8.08 -0.75
C LYS A 132 -1.76 9.13 -0.14
N LEU A 133 -1.50 9.56 1.08
CA LEU A 133 -2.29 10.60 1.74
C LEU A 133 -2.03 11.99 1.15
N LEU A 134 -0.77 12.30 0.84
CA LEU A 134 -0.39 13.58 0.20
C LEU A 134 -0.90 13.66 -1.24
N ALA A 135 -0.85 12.56 -2.00
CA ALA A 135 -1.38 12.50 -3.37
C ALA A 135 -2.90 12.78 -3.46
N CYS A 136 -3.64 12.58 -2.35
CA CYS A 136 -5.06 12.93 -2.20
C CYS A 136 -5.31 14.45 -2.19
N ASP A 137 -4.26 15.27 -2.15
CA ASP A 137 -4.29 16.73 -2.16
C ASP A 137 -5.11 17.32 -0.99
N PRO A 138 -4.71 17.07 0.25
CA PRO A 138 -5.49 17.45 1.42
C PRO A 138 -5.66 18.97 1.56
N GLN A 139 -4.75 19.78 1.00
CA GLN A 139 -4.83 21.25 1.05
C GLN A 139 -6.01 21.83 0.27
N ARG A 140 -6.44 21.15 -0.80
CA ARG A 140 -7.59 21.58 -1.63
C ARG A 140 -8.93 21.18 -1.05
N LEU A 141 -8.93 20.41 0.05
CA LEU A 141 -10.17 19.93 0.66
C LEU A 141 -10.66 20.92 1.73
N LYS A 142 -11.92 21.30 1.62
CA LYS A 142 -12.57 22.24 2.55
C LYS A 142 -12.77 21.61 3.94
N GLY A 143 -11.66 21.29 4.63
CA GLY A 143 -11.68 20.81 5.99
C GLY A 143 -11.66 19.28 6.17
N GLU A 144 -11.56 18.87 7.41
CA GLU A 144 -11.40 17.49 7.87
C GLU A 144 -12.56 16.58 7.43
N ALA A 145 -13.79 17.09 7.42
CA ALA A 145 -14.94 16.31 6.97
C ALA A 145 -14.89 15.97 5.48
N ALA A 146 -14.39 16.91 4.65
CA ALA A 146 -14.17 16.68 3.22
C ALA A 146 -13.04 15.68 2.99
N PHE A 147 -11.96 15.76 3.77
CA PHE A 147 -10.87 14.77 3.73
C PHE A 147 -11.37 13.37 4.12
N ALA A 148 -12.20 13.24 5.14
CA ALA A 148 -12.78 11.96 5.52
C ALA A 148 -13.72 11.38 4.44
N ARG A 149 -14.46 12.21 3.73
CA ARG A 149 -15.23 11.75 2.55
C ARG A 149 -14.32 11.30 1.43
N CYS A 150 -13.29 12.09 1.14
CA CYS A 150 -12.30 11.77 0.11
C CYS A 150 -11.62 10.41 0.36
N ASN A 151 -11.19 10.14 1.58
CA ASN A 151 -10.51 8.88 1.92
C ASN A 151 -11.45 7.75 2.37
N GLY A 152 -12.78 7.94 2.29
CA GLY A 152 -13.77 6.91 2.60
C GLY A 152 -13.88 6.53 4.08
N THR A 153 -13.41 7.38 5.01
CA THR A 153 -13.57 7.16 6.46
C THR A 153 -14.76 7.89 7.07
N ALA A 154 -15.44 8.74 6.30
CA ALA A 154 -16.67 9.39 6.77
C ALA A 154 -17.72 8.33 7.11
N PRO A 155 -18.36 8.39 8.28
CA PRO A 155 -19.40 7.47 8.67
C PRO A 155 -20.60 7.62 7.75
N LYS A 156 -21.14 6.49 7.24
CA LYS A 156 -22.41 6.45 6.51
C LYS A 156 -23.48 5.83 7.41
N PRO A 157 -24.56 6.52 7.74
CA PRO A 157 -25.63 5.96 8.56
C PRO A 157 -26.18 4.67 7.92
N ALA A 158 -26.44 3.69 8.77
CA ALA A 158 -27.09 2.44 8.44
C ALA A 158 -28.01 2.04 9.59
N SER A 159 -28.65 3.05 10.17
CA SER A 159 -29.53 2.92 11.33
C SER A 159 -30.89 2.37 10.91
N SER A 160 -31.49 1.58 11.77
CA SER A 160 -32.84 1.05 11.65
C SER A 160 -33.49 1.08 13.04
N GLY A 161 -34.56 1.84 13.18
CA GLY A 161 -35.24 2.03 14.47
C GLY A 161 -34.29 2.60 15.53
N GLN A 162 -34.23 1.95 16.70
CA GLN A 162 -33.42 2.38 17.83
C GLN A 162 -31.92 2.06 17.71
N THR A 163 -31.52 1.33 16.67
CA THR A 163 -30.12 0.91 16.52
C THR A 163 -29.34 1.89 15.62
N ILE A 164 -28.39 2.62 16.19
CA ILE A 164 -27.49 3.53 15.46
C ILE A 164 -26.24 2.75 15.02
N ARG A 165 -26.16 2.45 13.72
CA ARG A 165 -24.98 1.82 13.11
C ARG A 165 -24.46 2.63 11.92
N HIS A 166 -23.20 2.38 11.58
CA HIS A 166 -22.56 2.99 10.43
C HIS A 166 -21.98 1.92 9.52
N ARG A 167 -22.26 2.01 8.22
CA ARG A 167 -21.66 1.12 7.20
C ARG A 167 -20.40 1.69 6.58
N LEU A 168 -19.65 0.84 5.91
CA LEU A 168 -18.47 1.24 5.16
C LEU A 168 -18.82 2.20 4.02
N SER A 169 -18.12 3.33 3.93
CA SER A 169 -18.14 4.15 2.73
C SER A 169 -17.30 3.48 1.64
N ARG A 170 -17.93 3.10 0.53
CA ARG A 170 -17.26 2.52 -0.65
C ARG A 170 -16.79 3.59 -1.65
N GLY A 171 -17.21 4.83 -1.48
CA GLY A 171 -16.76 5.95 -2.28
C GLY A 171 -15.44 6.54 -1.75
N GLY A 172 -14.81 7.37 -2.57
CA GLY A 172 -13.58 8.05 -2.23
C GLY A 172 -12.33 7.34 -2.74
N ASP A 173 -11.18 7.91 -2.43
CA ASP A 173 -9.87 7.42 -2.84
C ASP A 173 -9.50 6.12 -2.10
N ARG A 174 -9.43 5.02 -2.86
CA ARG A 174 -9.06 3.71 -2.32
C ARG A 174 -7.61 3.66 -1.84
N GLN A 175 -6.71 4.44 -2.42
CA GLN A 175 -5.29 4.47 -2.03
C GLN A 175 -5.13 5.16 -0.69
N ALA A 176 -5.79 6.30 -0.48
CA ALA A 176 -5.83 6.99 0.80
C ALA A 176 -6.51 6.13 1.89
N ASN A 177 -7.61 5.43 1.57
CA ASN A 177 -8.26 4.49 2.49
C ASN A 177 -7.35 3.33 2.88
N ASN A 178 -6.61 2.77 1.92
CA ASN A 178 -5.63 1.72 2.14
C ASN A 178 -4.46 2.21 3.02
N ALA A 179 -3.97 3.44 2.81
CA ALA A 179 -2.95 4.04 3.65
C ALA A 179 -3.40 4.13 5.11
N LEU A 180 -4.58 4.70 5.37
CA LEU A 180 -5.16 4.79 6.71
C LEU A 180 -5.39 3.40 7.34
N HIS A 181 -5.79 2.40 6.56
CA HIS A 181 -5.94 1.04 7.05
C HIS A 181 -4.59 0.41 7.43
N THR A 182 -3.56 0.66 6.65
CA THR A 182 -2.20 0.18 6.94
C THR A 182 -1.66 0.82 8.22
N ILE A 183 -1.79 2.14 8.36
CA ILE A 183 -1.40 2.87 9.58
C ILE A 183 -2.16 2.33 10.80
N ALA A 184 -3.49 2.18 10.70
CA ALA A 184 -4.31 1.65 11.77
C ALA A 184 -3.88 0.24 12.21
N ARG A 185 -3.57 -0.65 11.26
CA ARG A 185 -3.08 -2.01 11.55
C ARG A 185 -1.71 -2.01 12.24
N ILE A 186 -0.80 -1.15 11.79
CA ILE A 186 0.53 -1.04 12.40
C ILE A 186 0.40 -0.50 13.82
N ARG A 187 -0.38 0.57 14.04
CA ARG A 187 -0.64 1.11 15.38
C ARG A 187 -1.33 0.09 16.29
N ALA A 188 -2.34 -0.63 15.79
CA ALA A 188 -3.00 -1.69 16.56
C ALA A 188 -2.04 -2.80 17.01
N ARG A 189 -0.97 -3.06 16.24
CA ARG A 189 0.03 -4.08 16.59
C ARG A 189 1.08 -3.58 17.57
N HIS A 190 1.52 -2.33 17.43
CA HIS A 190 2.73 -1.83 18.08
C HIS A 190 2.49 -0.69 19.10
N ASN A 191 1.29 -0.11 19.15
CA ASN A 191 0.98 1.01 20.03
C ASN A 191 -0.09 0.60 21.04
N GLU A 192 0.26 0.67 22.33
CA GLU A 192 -0.59 0.23 23.43
C GLU A 192 -1.87 1.07 23.57
N GLN A 193 -1.76 2.39 23.42
CA GLN A 193 -2.93 3.29 23.47
C GLN A 193 -3.95 2.95 22.38
N THR A 194 -3.46 2.57 21.18
CA THR A 194 -4.33 2.15 20.10
C THR A 194 -5.02 0.82 20.37
N ARG A 195 -4.32 -0.13 21.01
CA ARG A 195 -4.93 -1.40 21.46
C ARG A 195 -6.01 -1.13 22.49
N ALA A 196 -5.69 -0.39 23.54
CA ALA A 196 -6.65 -0.02 24.58
C ALA A 196 -7.89 0.69 24.01
N TYR A 197 -7.71 1.56 23.02
CA TYR A 197 -8.84 2.18 22.30
C TYR A 197 -9.71 1.15 21.59
N LEU A 198 -9.11 0.20 20.86
CA LEU A 198 -9.86 -0.83 20.12
C LEU A 198 -10.61 -1.76 21.08
N ASP A 199 -9.97 -2.19 22.17
CA ASP A 199 -10.56 -3.06 23.19
C ASP A 199 -11.76 -2.38 23.87
N ARG A 200 -11.63 -1.11 24.22
CA ARG A 200 -12.74 -0.32 24.75
C ARG A 200 -13.90 -0.23 23.75
N ARG A 201 -13.62 0.01 22.45
CA ARG A 201 -14.69 0.09 21.45
C ARG A 201 -15.40 -1.25 21.24
N ILE A 202 -14.69 -2.36 21.43
CA ILE A 202 -15.28 -3.70 21.37
C ILE A 202 -16.11 -3.97 22.61
N SER A 203 -15.64 -3.59 23.80
CA SER A 203 -16.43 -3.73 25.05
C SER A 203 -17.70 -2.89 25.07
N GLU A 204 -17.71 -1.76 24.32
CA GLU A 204 -18.91 -0.94 24.06
C GLU A 204 -19.88 -1.59 23.04
N GLY A 205 -19.69 -2.86 22.67
CA GLY A 205 -20.56 -3.62 21.76
C GLY A 205 -20.29 -3.41 20.26
N LYS A 206 -19.17 -2.81 19.85
CA LYS A 206 -18.79 -2.71 18.45
C LYS A 206 -18.06 -3.98 17.98
N THR A 207 -18.36 -4.39 16.76
CA THR A 207 -17.56 -5.44 16.12
C THR A 207 -16.11 -4.97 15.88
N PRO A 208 -15.11 -5.87 15.80
CA PRO A 208 -13.73 -5.50 15.48
C PRO A 208 -13.59 -4.67 14.19
N ARG A 209 -14.44 -4.94 13.19
CA ARG A 209 -14.48 -4.15 11.94
C ARG A 209 -15.00 -2.74 12.15
N GLU A 210 -15.98 -2.56 13.03
CA GLU A 210 -16.52 -1.23 13.39
C GLU A 210 -15.52 -0.44 14.22
N ALA A 211 -14.87 -1.06 15.20
CA ALA A 211 -13.79 -0.46 15.98
C ALA A 211 -12.64 0.01 15.08
N MET A 212 -12.22 -0.81 14.12
CA MET A 212 -11.21 -0.43 13.13
C MET A 212 -11.66 0.74 12.23
N ARG A 213 -12.94 0.81 11.82
CA ARG A 213 -13.46 1.96 11.07
C ARG A 213 -13.43 3.24 11.90
N ALA A 214 -13.82 3.15 13.17
CA ALA A 214 -13.76 4.29 14.10
C ALA A 214 -12.31 4.78 14.30
N LEU A 215 -11.36 3.86 14.48
CA LEU A 215 -9.93 4.18 14.54
C LEU A 215 -9.44 4.90 13.27
N LYS A 216 -9.78 4.38 12.09
CA LYS A 216 -9.42 5.03 10.82
C LYS A 216 -9.98 6.45 10.69
N ARG A 217 -11.20 6.67 11.17
CA ARG A 217 -11.80 8.02 11.19
C ARG A 217 -11.06 8.95 12.14
N HIS A 218 -10.65 8.45 13.31
CA HIS A 218 -9.82 9.20 14.25
C HIS A 218 -8.45 9.55 13.64
N LEU A 219 -7.78 8.58 13.03
CA LEU A 219 -6.50 8.78 12.34
C LEU A 219 -6.61 9.78 11.17
N SER A 220 -7.69 9.70 10.39
CA SER A 220 -7.98 10.67 9.33
C SER A 220 -8.04 12.09 9.86
N ARG A 221 -8.69 12.31 11.01
CA ARG A 221 -8.77 13.61 11.67
C ARG A 221 -7.41 14.10 12.16
N SER A 222 -6.67 13.25 12.85
CA SER A 222 -5.36 13.59 13.41
C SER A 222 -4.36 13.93 12.32
N LEU A 223 -4.27 13.09 11.28
CA LEU A 223 -3.32 13.28 10.18
C LEU A 223 -3.67 14.45 9.28
N TYR A 224 -4.97 14.77 9.09
CA TYR A 224 -5.37 15.90 8.25
C TYR A 224 -4.69 17.20 8.66
N LYS A 225 -4.65 17.49 9.94
CA LYS A 225 -4.05 18.73 10.48
C LYS A 225 -2.57 18.89 10.09
N ARG A 226 -1.84 17.79 9.98
CA ARG A 226 -0.45 17.78 9.54
C ARG A 226 -0.31 17.84 8.03
N LEU A 227 -1.11 17.06 7.32
CA LEU A 227 -1.02 16.96 5.86
C LEU A 227 -1.34 18.28 5.14
N ILE A 228 -2.17 19.16 5.74
CA ILE A 228 -2.48 20.46 5.14
C ILE A 228 -1.32 21.46 5.23
N THR A 229 -0.34 21.24 6.08
CA THR A 229 0.83 22.13 6.24
C THR A 229 1.99 21.74 5.34
N VAL A 230 1.93 20.58 4.69
CA VAL A 230 3.02 20.09 3.81
C VAL A 230 2.97 20.81 2.46
N PRO A 231 4.06 21.50 2.03
CA PRO A 231 4.07 22.20 0.74
C PRO A 231 4.05 21.20 -0.42
N LEU A 232 3.00 21.23 -1.24
CA LEU A 232 2.79 20.29 -2.37
C LEU A 232 2.85 20.97 -3.75
N THR A 233 3.02 22.27 -3.76
CA THR A 233 3.15 23.10 -4.98
C THR A 233 4.57 23.22 -5.43
#